data_4de613eadd0b739392c33a21ffe10973
#
_entry.id   4de613eadd0b739392c33a21ffe10973
#
_cell.length_a   1.000
_cell.length_b   1.000
_cell.length_c   1.000
_cell.angle_alpha   90.00
_cell.angle_beta   90.00
_cell.angle_gamma   90.00
#
_symmetry.space_group_name_H-M   'P 1'
#
loop_
_entity.id
_entity.type
_entity.pdbx_description
1 polymer ?
#
loop_
_entity_poly.entity_id
_entity_poly.type
_entity_poly.pdbx_seq_one_letter_code
_entity_poly.pdbx_strand_id
1 'polypeptide(L)'
;MAWGAWDAVWDRVAGAMVGGAVAPLLVGERAQTEAEYLAGVGGRVAGALRGLADDADSVGAGGPERRWMRAVRLSAVRGETPPGAWERGEHPALVGWRAVVQTPAPLLDPARGVFPCSQLVAAVRAAHERGGAAAARYAGALAGAGWGVSGIPLAAQRELAATVPPRTLVAAALVAARGDAPEEWPQRRTQAVPGLDRENRRPFAVPHPHDPGVVLCTMEYVRGSADAGAVVSLCRMGTGDQPAHLGPQDTVEVWLHDRPGANRNLHFVLDEAARMVARLRAEGRRVLLHCAACQSRTPAVAARYASASRGVDVVEALREIISAVAGHLDNPELSRAAAALDGVDLADPRAVLFPDGMPELTRTPRI
;
A
#
# COMPACT_ATOMS: atom_id res chain seq x y z
N MET A 1 -13.18 13.45 14.99
CA MET A 1 -12.45 13.41 13.70
C MET A 1 -13.30 12.71 12.65
N ALA A 2 -13.36 13.25 11.42
CA ALA A 2 -14.11 12.59 10.34
C ALA A 2 -13.44 11.25 9.96
N TRP A 3 -14.22 10.23 9.63
CA TRP A 3 -13.76 8.87 9.31
C TRP A 3 -12.66 8.81 8.24
N GLY A 4 -12.60 9.80 7.32
CA GLY A 4 -11.55 9.91 6.29
C GLY A 4 -10.15 10.18 6.81
N ALA A 5 -10.02 10.84 7.96
CA ALA A 5 -8.72 11.12 8.57
C ALA A 5 -8.07 9.87 9.16
N TRP A 6 -8.86 8.90 9.64
CA TRP A 6 -8.36 7.67 10.22
C TRP A 6 -7.78 6.69 9.20
N ASP A 7 -8.29 6.65 7.96
CA ASP A 7 -7.73 5.76 6.93
C ASP A 7 -6.25 6.08 6.65
N ALA A 8 -5.89 7.36 6.61
CA ALA A 8 -4.49 7.78 6.47
C ALA A 8 -3.66 7.47 7.72
N VAL A 9 -4.25 7.53 8.92
CA VAL A 9 -3.56 7.15 10.17
C VAL A 9 -3.28 5.64 10.17
N TRP A 10 -4.23 4.81 9.75
CA TRP A 10 -4.05 3.36 9.71
C TRP A 10 -3.00 2.92 8.69
N ASP A 11 -2.92 3.60 7.54
CA ASP A 11 -1.83 3.41 6.57
C ASP A 11 -0.46 3.67 7.22
N ARG A 12 -0.33 4.78 7.96
CA ARG A 12 0.91 5.16 8.66
C ARG A 12 1.25 4.25 9.85
N VAL A 13 0.25 3.83 10.61
CA VAL A 13 0.40 2.83 11.69
C VAL A 13 0.96 1.52 11.13
N ALA A 14 0.38 1.02 10.04
CA ALA A 14 0.88 -0.15 9.34
C ALA A 14 2.29 0.09 8.77
N GLY A 15 2.52 1.28 8.19
CA GLY A 15 3.80 1.70 7.64
C GLY A 15 4.93 1.72 8.67
N ALA A 16 4.66 2.15 9.91
CA ALA A 16 5.64 2.12 10.99
C ALA A 16 6.15 0.69 11.25
N MET A 17 5.26 -0.28 11.32
CA MET A 17 5.61 -1.67 11.61
C MET A 17 6.31 -2.33 10.40
N VAL A 18 5.74 -2.23 9.22
CA VAL A 18 6.29 -2.87 8.02
C VAL A 18 7.59 -2.18 7.58
N GLY A 19 7.68 -0.85 7.68
CA GLY A 19 8.87 -0.08 7.30
C GLY A 19 10.13 -0.48 8.07
N GLY A 20 10.00 -0.72 9.37
CA GLY A 20 11.13 -1.23 10.18
C GLY A 20 11.53 -2.67 9.81
N ALA A 21 10.56 -3.51 9.45
CA ALA A 21 10.81 -4.89 9.08
C ALA A 21 11.46 -5.05 7.69
N VAL A 22 11.09 -4.22 6.71
CA VAL A 22 11.69 -4.23 5.36
C VAL A 22 13.03 -3.52 5.30
N ALA A 23 13.36 -2.66 6.25
CA ALA A 23 14.55 -1.83 6.21
C ALA A 23 15.86 -2.60 5.97
N PRO A 24 16.11 -3.78 6.57
CA PRO A 24 17.28 -4.59 6.25
C PRO A 24 17.34 -4.97 4.77
N LEU A 25 16.22 -5.39 4.19
CA LEU A 25 16.15 -5.81 2.78
C LEU A 25 16.48 -4.66 1.82
N LEU A 26 16.10 -3.42 2.16
CA LEU A 26 16.39 -2.23 1.35
C LEU A 26 17.89 -1.87 1.28
N VAL A 27 18.70 -2.48 2.14
CA VAL A 27 20.17 -2.30 2.20
C VAL A 27 20.95 -3.60 1.97
N GLY A 28 20.28 -4.64 1.43
CA GLY A 28 20.91 -5.92 1.10
C GLY A 28 21.20 -6.83 2.30
N GLU A 29 20.59 -6.54 3.43
CA GLU A 29 20.68 -7.35 4.65
C GLU A 29 19.53 -8.37 4.72
N ARG A 30 19.65 -9.36 5.58
CA ARG A 30 18.61 -10.38 5.80
C ARG A 30 17.46 -9.82 6.64
N ALA A 31 16.22 -10.18 6.30
CA ALA A 31 15.07 -9.97 7.15
C ALA A 31 15.21 -10.71 8.48
N GLN A 32 14.67 -10.12 9.55
CA GLN A 32 14.52 -10.78 10.83
C GLN A 32 13.27 -11.67 10.83
N THR A 33 13.26 -12.73 11.62
CA THR A 33 12.03 -13.45 11.96
C THR A 33 11.07 -12.52 12.72
N GLU A 34 9.78 -12.87 12.74
CA GLU A 34 8.78 -12.10 13.49
C GLU A 34 9.17 -11.94 14.97
N ALA A 35 9.61 -13.03 15.60
CA ALA A 35 10.02 -13.02 17.00
C ALA A 35 11.22 -12.10 17.24
N GLU A 36 12.26 -12.17 16.41
CA GLU A 36 13.43 -11.28 16.50
C GLU A 36 13.06 -9.82 16.30
N TYR A 37 12.20 -9.53 15.32
CA TYR A 37 11.76 -8.17 15.04
C TYR A 37 10.91 -7.60 16.18
N LEU A 38 9.93 -8.35 16.68
CA LEU A 38 9.06 -7.93 17.78
C LEU A 38 9.81 -7.83 19.12
N ALA A 39 10.83 -8.64 19.34
CA ALA A 39 11.71 -8.48 20.52
C ALA A 39 12.59 -7.21 20.46
N GLY A 40 12.79 -6.66 19.25
CA GLY A 40 13.61 -5.49 18.98
C GLY A 40 12.81 -4.23 18.66
N VAL A 41 13.06 -3.67 17.48
CA VAL A 41 12.44 -2.41 17.01
C VAL A 41 10.92 -2.55 16.84
N GLY A 42 10.41 -3.69 16.38
CA GLY A 42 8.99 -3.93 16.23
C GLY A 42 8.21 -3.79 17.54
N GLY A 43 8.73 -4.33 18.64
CA GLY A 43 8.11 -4.16 19.96
C GLY A 43 8.11 -2.70 20.45
N ARG A 44 9.14 -1.93 20.10
CA ARG A 44 9.17 -0.48 20.39
C ARG A 44 8.14 0.28 19.52
N VAL A 45 7.98 -0.12 18.26
CA VAL A 45 6.93 0.43 17.39
C VAL A 45 5.55 0.13 17.98
N ALA A 46 5.27 -1.12 18.34
CA ALA A 46 4.01 -1.50 18.98
C ALA A 46 3.76 -0.69 20.26
N GLY A 47 4.80 -0.50 21.09
CA GLY A 47 4.74 0.36 22.28
C GLY A 47 4.45 1.83 21.96
N ALA A 48 5.04 2.37 20.88
CA ALA A 48 4.78 3.74 20.42
C ALA A 48 3.34 3.93 19.93
N LEU A 49 2.76 2.91 19.30
CA LEU A 49 1.42 2.94 18.73
C LEU A 49 0.30 2.64 19.73
N ARG A 50 0.64 2.07 20.91
CA ARG A 50 -0.36 1.66 21.91
C ARG A 50 -1.21 2.83 22.39
N GLY A 51 -2.54 2.64 22.37
CA GLY A 51 -3.47 3.67 22.78
C GLY A 51 -3.39 4.93 21.93
N LEU A 52 -3.15 4.81 20.62
CA LEU A 52 -3.02 5.95 19.71
C LEU A 52 -4.29 6.80 19.65
N ALA A 53 -5.45 6.19 19.96
CA ALA A 53 -6.73 6.87 20.00
C ALA A 53 -6.90 7.76 21.23
N ASP A 54 -6.19 7.49 22.33
CA ASP A 54 -6.50 8.05 23.65
C ASP A 54 -5.69 9.30 24.02
N ASP A 55 -4.43 9.42 23.65
CA ASP A 55 -3.63 10.65 23.82
C ASP A 55 -2.29 10.63 23.08
N ALA A 56 -1.98 11.70 22.35
CA ALA A 56 -0.72 11.80 21.61
C ALA A 56 0.49 12.10 22.50
N ASP A 57 0.31 12.57 23.72
CA ASP A 57 1.37 13.06 24.60
C ASP A 57 1.84 12.06 25.69
N SER A 58 1.27 10.86 25.76
CA SER A 58 1.49 9.89 26.83
C SER A 58 2.87 9.23 26.84
N VAL A 59 3.72 9.44 25.83
CA VAL A 59 5.11 8.93 25.82
C VAL A 59 6.01 9.92 26.55
N GLY A 60 6.22 9.70 27.85
CA GLY A 60 6.96 10.60 28.74
C GLY A 60 8.42 10.85 28.36
N ALA A 61 9.03 11.87 29.01
CA ALA A 61 10.45 12.20 28.89
C ALA A 61 11.32 10.97 29.24
N GLY A 62 12.35 10.70 28.42
CA GLY A 62 13.22 9.53 28.62
C GLY A 62 14.36 9.46 27.63
N GLY A 63 15.13 8.37 27.67
CA GLY A 63 16.29 8.14 26.81
C GLY A 63 15.99 8.13 25.30
N PRO A 64 17.03 7.88 24.48
CA PRO A 64 16.94 7.99 23.01
C PRO A 64 15.78 7.22 22.39
N GLU A 65 15.52 6.01 22.85
CA GLU A 65 14.44 5.17 22.32
C GLU A 65 13.05 5.73 22.62
N ARG A 66 12.80 6.23 23.85
CA ARG A 66 11.50 6.81 24.20
C ARG A 66 11.19 8.06 23.37
N ARG A 67 12.20 8.91 23.14
CA ARG A 67 12.05 10.08 22.26
C ARG A 67 11.75 9.68 20.81
N TRP A 68 12.43 8.65 20.32
CA TRP A 68 12.14 8.10 19.01
C TRP A 68 10.73 7.49 18.94
N MET A 69 10.28 6.76 19.95
CA MET A 69 8.91 6.23 20.02
C MET A 69 7.87 7.36 19.95
N ARG A 70 8.12 8.47 20.64
CA ARG A 70 7.27 9.67 20.53
C ARG A 70 7.27 10.22 19.10
N ALA A 71 8.42 10.26 18.44
CA ALA A 71 8.50 10.69 17.03
C ALA A 71 7.70 9.77 16.10
N VAL A 72 7.78 8.44 16.27
CA VAL A 72 6.96 7.47 15.52
C VAL A 72 5.48 7.74 15.73
N ARG A 73 5.03 7.90 16.99
CA ARG A 73 3.64 8.20 17.32
C ARG A 73 3.14 9.47 16.66
N LEU A 74 3.90 10.56 16.78
CA LEU A 74 3.55 11.84 16.16
C LEU A 74 3.52 11.76 14.63
N SER A 75 4.49 11.06 14.03
CA SER A 75 4.51 10.83 12.58
C SER A 75 3.29 10.04 12.10
N ALA A 76 2.91 8.98 12.83
CA ALA A 76 1.73 8.18 12.49
C ALA A 76 0.44 9.01 12.57
N VAL A 77 0.31 9.90 13.55
CA VAL A 77 -0.87 10.76 13.68
C VAL A 77 -0.87 11.89 12.64
N ARG A 78 0.24 12.62 12.50
CA ARG A 78 0.31 13.86 11.72
C ARG A 78 0.72 13.65 10.27
N GLY A 79 1.39 12.57 9.93
CA GLY A 79 1.97 12.30 8.61
C GLY A 79 3.26 13.07 8.34
N GLU A 80 3.85 13.68 9.37
CA GLU A 80 5.09 14.45 9.28
C GLU A 80 6.04 14.01 10.38
N THR A 81 7.31 13.80 10.03
CA THR A 81 8.32 13.47 11.01
C THR A 81 8.69 14.73 11.81
N PRO A 82 8.56 14.72 13.14
CA PRO A 82 8.92 15.89 13.93
C PRO A 82 10.42 16.17 13.82
N PRO A 83 10.83 17.45 13.79
CA PRO A 83 12.23 17.80 13.86
C PRO A 83 12.83 17.24 15.15
N GLY A 84 13.96 16.52 15.02
CA GLY A 84 14.65 15.97 16.19
C GLY A 84 15.33 17.06 17.00
N ALA A 85 15.32 16.95 18.34
CA ALA A 85 16.29 17.66 19.13
C ALA A 85 17.66 17.03 18.84
N TRP A 86 18.59 17.84 18.33
CA TRP A 86 19.91 17.41 17.83
C TRP A 86 20.85 17.06 18.98
N GLU A 87 20.51 16.04 19.74
CA GLU A 87 21.50 15.50 20.67
C GLU A 87 22.55 14.72 19.86
N ARG A 88 23.78 15.11 20.05
CA ARG A 88 24.96 14.37 19.58
C ARG A 88 25.00 13.03 20.27
N GLY A 89 24.70 11.95 19.55
CA GLY A 89 24.70 10.59 20.08
C GLY A 89 24.74 9.56 18.97
N GLU A 90 25.42 8.46 19.22
CA GLU A 90 25.55 7.33 18.27
C GLU A 90 24.48 6.25 18.48
N HIS A 91 23.52 6.47 19.37
CA HIS A 91 22.46 5.50 19.60
C HIS A 91 21.66 5.27 18.30
N PRO A 92 21.45 4.01 17.87
CA PRO A 92 20.82 3.69 16.58
C PRO A 92 19.49 4.39 16.33
N ALA A 93 18.65 4.59 17.36
CA ALA A 93 17.39 5.29 17.26
C ALA A 93 17.57 6.78 16.85
N LEU A 94 18.60 7.45 17.40
CA LEU A 94 18.92 8.84 17.07
C LEU A 94 19.55 8.96 15.69
N VAL A 95 20.42 8.02 15.31
CA VAL A 95 21.00 7.94 13.97
C VAL A 95 19.92 7.75 12.93
N GLY A 96 19.00 6.81 13.15
CA GLY A 96 17.86 6.55 12.27
C GLY A 96 16.93 7.75 12.15
N TRP A 97 16.58 8.40 13.26
CA TRP A 97 15.73 9.60 13.25
C TRP A 97 16.39 10.75 12.47
N ARG A 98 17.67 11.00 12.75
CA ARG A 98 18.47 12.03 12.07
C ARG A 98 18.50 11.80 10.56
N ALA A 99 18.69 10.56 10.13
CA ALA A 99 18.68 10.20 8.72
C ALA A 99 17.33 10.54 8.05
N VAL A 100 16.19 10.24 8.70
CA VAL A 100 14.86 10.58 8.16
C VAL A 100 14.68 12.09 8.01
N VAL A 101 15.06 12.86 9.03
CA VAL A 101 14.87 14.32 9.01
C VAL A 101 15.82 15.01 8.02
N GLN A 102 17.05 14.50 7.85
CA GLN A 102 18.05 15.08 6.95
C GLN A 102 17.87 14.67 5.50
N THR A 103 17.12 13.60 5.21
CA THR A 103 16.87 13.17 3.85
C THR A 103 15.67 13.93 3.28
N PRO A 104 15.84 14.76 2.27
CA PRO A 104 14.74 15.51 1.68
C PRO A 104 13.80 14.56 0.92
N ALA A 105 12.49 14.82 1.00
CA ALA A 105 11.54 14.20 0.11
C ALA A 105 11.62 14.86 -1.27
N PRO A 106 11.76 14.10 -2.37
CA PRO A 106 11.75 14.68 -3.70
C PRO A 106 10.37 15.26 -4.04
N LEU A 107 10.34 16.21 -4.96
CA LEU A 107 9.08 16.69 -5.52
C LEU A 107 8.45 15.61 -6.42
N LEU A 108 7.13 15.54 -6.41
CA LEU A 108 6.40 14.59 -7.23
C LEU A 108 6.60 14.88 -8.73
N ASP A 109 7.11 13.90 -9.45
CA ASP A 109 7.17 13.87 -10.92
C ASP A 109 6.81 12.46 -11.40
N PRO A 110 5.49 12.17 -11.57
CA PRO A 110 5.03 10.83 -11.91
C PRO A 110 5.58 10.31 -13.23
N ALA A 111 5.68 11.15 -14.24
CA ALA A 111 6.17 10.79 -15.57
C ALA A 111 7.64 10.34 -15.57
N ARG A 112 8.42 10.83 -14.60
CA ARG A 112 9.79 10.40 -14.38
C ARG A 112 9.96 9.31 -13.33
N GLY A 113 8.87 8.84 -12.74
CA GLY A 113 8.89 7.86 -11.66
C GLY A 113 9.51 8.40 -10.37
N VAL A 114 9.38 9.71 -10.12
CA VAL A 114 9.88 10.36 -8.91
C VAL A 114 8.72 10.57 -7.94
N PHE A 115 8.83 9.94 -6.77
CA PHE A 115 7.76 9.95 -5.77
C PHE A 115 8.28 10.44 -4.43
N PRO A 116 7.54 11.32 -3.71
CA PRO A 116 7.97 11.83 -2.40
C PRO A 116 8.30 10.74 -1.38
N CYS A 117 7.54 9.63 -1.37
CA CYS A 117 7.76 8.50 -0.46
C CYS A 117 9.06 7.73 -0.70
N SER A 118 9.75 7.93 -1.83
CA SER A 118 11.10 7.36 -2.06
C SER A 118 12.13 7.86 -1.04
N GLN A 119 11.83 8.97 -0.34
CA GLN A 119 12.58 9.44 0.82
C GLN A 119 12.78 8.32 1.86
N LEU A 120 11.80 7.43 2.05
CA LEU A 120 11.92 6.30 2.97
C LEU A 120 13.15 5.44 2.66
N VAL A 121 13.29 5.02 1.40
CA VAL A 121 14.41 4.17 0.96
C VAL A 121 15.74 4.91 1.12
N ALA A 122 15.79 6.19 0.73
CA ALA A 122 16.98 7.02 0.84
C ALA A 122 17.39 7.22 2.32
N ALA A 123 16.43 7.47 3.21
CA ALA A 123 16.68 7.63 4.64
C ALA A 123 17.18 6.33 5.31
N VAL A 124 16.63 5.18 4.91
CA VAL A 124 17.08 3.86 5.39
C VAL A 124 18.53 3.61 5.00
N ARG A 125 18.91 3.89 3.75
CA ARG A 125 20.30 3.77 3.26
C ARG A 125 21.25 4.70 4.02
N ALA A 126 20.88 5.97 4.17
CA ALA A 126 21.68 6.94 4.91
C ALA A 126 21.84 6.57 6.39
N ALA A 127 20.83 5.97 7.01
CA ALA A 127 20.91 5.45 8.38
C ALA A 127 21.83 4.24 8.48
N HIS A 128 21.75 3.33 7.50
CA HIS A 128 22.62 2.14 7.43
C HIS A 128 24.10 2.52 7.30
N GLU A 129 24.43 3.43 6.42
CA GLU A 129 25.78 3.92 6.20
C GLU A 129 26.42 4.52 7.49
N ARG A 130 25.59 5.14 8.35
CA ARG A 130 26.06 5.84 9.56
C ARG A 130 26.01 4.99 10.83
N GLY A 131 25.12 4.01 10.89
CA GLY A 131 24.87 3.25 12.16
C GLY A 131 24.42 1.80 11.93
N GLY A 132 24.66 1.26 10.72
CA GLY A 132 24.40 -0.14 10.37
C GLY A 132 22.92 -0.53 10.39
N ALA A 133 22.66 -1.83 10.35
CA ALA A 133 21.33 -2.41 10.24
C ALA A 133 20.38 -1.98 11.39
N ALA A 134 20.89 -1.74 12.58
CA ALA A 134 20.07 -1.28 13.69
C ALA A 134 19.48 0.12 13.41
N ALA A 135 20.32 1.07 12.99
CA ALA A 135 19.87 2.41 12.64
C ALA A 135 18.92 2.42 11.42
N ALA A 136 19.16 1.55 10.44
CA ALA A 136 18.30 1.37 9.29
C ALA A 136 16.87 0.97 9.70
N ARG A 137 16.71 0.03 10.64
CA ARG A 137 15.37 -0.37 11.16
C ARG A 137 14.64 0.77 11.86
N TYR A 138 15.34 1.55 12.66
CA TYR A 138 14.75 2.74 13.31
C TYR A 138 14.34 3.79 12.27
N ALA A 139 15.15 4.00 11.23
CA ALA A 139 14.82 4.91 10.14
C ALA A 139 13.60 4.41 9.34
N GLY A 140 13.59 3.13 8.97
CA GLY A 140 12.49 2.53 8.20
C GLY A 140 11.16 2.59 8.93
N ALA A 141 11.14 2.32 10.24
CA ALA A 141 9.93 2.43 11.04
C ALA A 141 9.44 3.88 11.15
N LEU A 142 10.32 4.84 11.38
CA LEU A 142 9.95 6.26 11.51
C LEU A 142 9.50 6.85 10.16
N ALA A 143 10.21 6.56 9.07
CA ALA A 143 9.81 6.99 7.72
C ALA A 143 8.49 6.31 7.29
N GLY A 144 8.33 5.02 7.61
CA GLY A 144 7.07 4.30 7.39
C GLY A 144 5.90 4.90 8.17
N ALA A 145 6.13 5.38 9.40
CA ALA A 145 5.13 6.14 10.15
C ALA A 145 4.73 7.47 9.48
N GLY A 146 5.62 8.06 8.72
CA GLY A 146 5.33 9.27 7.94
C GLY A 146 4.62 8.98 6.63
N TRP A 147 5.12 8.03 5.84
CA TRP A 147 4.65 7.76 4.47
C TRP A 147 3.52 6.73 4.39
N GLY A 148 3.36 5.89 5.39
CA GLY A 148 2.40 4.79 5.36
C GLY A 148 2.97 3.52 4.73
N VAL A 149 2.25 2.40 4.89
CA VAL A 149 2.60 1.13 4.22
C VAL A 149 2.44 1.26 2.70
N SER A 150 1.56 2.14 2.25
CA SER A 150 1.39 2.51 0.84
C SER A 150 2.64 3.17 0.21
N GLY A 151 3.56 3.72 1.02
CA GLY A 151 4.83 4.31 0.57
C GLY A 151 6.02 3.34 0.60
N ILE A 152 5.81 2.07 0.95
CA ILE A 152 6.86 1.06 1.03
C ILE A 152 6.88 0.23 -0.26
N PRO A 153 8.06 0.03 -0.92
CA PRO A 153 8.15 -0.76 -2.14
C PRO A 153 7.55 -2.17 -2.00
N LEU A 154 6.64 -2.54 -2.90
CA LEU A 154 5.98 -3.85 -2.88
C LEU A 154 6.96 -5.00 -3.10
N ALA A 155 8.05 -4.77 -3.82
CA ALA A 155 9.11 -5.76 -3.99
C ALA A 155 9.74 -6.14 -2.64
N ALA A 156 10.02 -5.17 -1.77
CA ALA A 156 10.56 -5.42 -0.43
C ALA A 156 9.52 -6.08 0.49
N GLN A 157 8.25 -5.68 0.38
CA GLN A 157 7.17 -6.33 1.14
C GLN A 157 6.99 -7.81 0.71
N ARG A 158 7.07 -8.10 -0.58
CA ARG A 158 7.01 -9.48 -1.11
C ARG A 158 8.22 -10.31 -0.67
N GLU A 159 9.41 -9.72 -0.66
CA GLU A 159 10.63 -10.39 -0.17
C GLU A 159 10.52 -10.68 1.33
N LEU A 160 10.02 -9.73 2.13
CA LEU A 160 9.75 -9.92 3.54
C LEU A 160 8.80 -11.10 3.79
N ALA A 161 7.82 -11.31 2.91
CA ALA A 161 6.81 -12.36 3.03
C ALA A 161 7.41 -13.78 3.05
N ALA A 162 8.64 -13.97 2.60
CA ALA A 162 9.37 -15.25 2.76
C ALA A 162 9.69 -15.56 4.23
N THR A 163 9.77 -14.56 5.08
CA THR A 163 10.13 -14.69 6.50
C THR A 163 8.97 -14.31 7.42
N VAL A 164 8.33 -13.17 7.14
CA VAL A 164 7.18 -12.66 7.89
C VAL A 164 6.16 -12.08 6.90
N PRO A 165 4.95 -12.63 6.80
CA PRO A 165 3.92 -12.05 5.96
C PRO A 165 3.61 -10.61 6.38
N PRO A 166 3.67 -9.59 5.49
CA PRO A 166 3.40 -8.19 5.84
C PRO A 166 2.04 -8.00 6.51
N ARG A 167 1.03 -8.78 6.14
CA ARG A 167 -0.30 -8.74 6.76
C ARG A 167 -0.29 -9.02 8.27
N THR A 168 0.59 -9.90 8.75
CA THR A 168 0.75 -10.20 10.19
C THR A 168 1.25 -8.97 10.92
N LEU A 169 2.25 -8.28 10.37
CA LEU A 169 2.78 -7.04 10.94
C LEU A 169 1.76 -5.90 10.90
N VAL A 170 0.99 -5.80 9.81
CA VAL A 170 -0.11 -4.82 9.70
C VAL A 170 -1.17 -5.08 10.77
N ALA A 171 -1.55 -6.35 10.97
CA ALA A 171 -2.53 -6.71 12.01
C ALA A 171 -2.00 -6.37 13.41
N ALA A 172 -0.74 -6.74 13.71
CA ALA A 172 -0.10 -6.42 14.99
C ALA A 172 -0.05 -4.90 15.26
N ALA A 173 0.27 -4.10 14.23
CA ALA A 173 0.29 -2.64 14.34
C ALA A 173 -1.11 -2.06 14.63
N LEU A 174 -2.13 -2.54 13.93
CA LEU A 174 -3.51 -2.08 14.10
C LEU A 174 -4.07 -2.48 15.47
N VAL A 175 -3.79 -3.69 15.95
CA VAL A 175 -4.17 -4.14 17.29
C VAL A 175 -3.46 -3.28 18.35
N ALA A 176 -2.16 -3.03 18.21
CA ALA A 176 -1.43 -2.16 19.15
C ALA A 176 -2.02 -0.75 19.21
N ALA A 177 -2.42 -0.19 18.06
CA ALA A 177 -2.93 1.17 17.99
C ALA A 177 -4.39 1.32 18.47
N ARG A 178 -5.23 0.30 18.25
CA ARG A 178 -6.67 0.31 18.60
C ARG A 178 -6.97 -0.29 19.95
N GLY A 179 -6.03 -1.04 20.53
CA GLY A 179 -6.26 -1.88 21.70
C GLY A 179 -6.78 -3.27 21.33
N ASP A 180 -6.86 -4.12 22.30
CA ASP A 180 -7.22 -5.54 22.22
C ASP A 180 -8.71 -5.83 22.54
N ALA A 181 -9.50 -4.77 22.79
CA ALA A 181 -10.95 -4.83 22.97
C ALA A 181 -11.67 -4.47 21.64
N PRO A 182 -11.94 -5.45 20.72
CA PRO A 182 -12.50 -5.16 19.40
C PRO A 182 -13.87 -4.48 19.43
N GLU A 183 -14.61 -4.67 20.50
CA GLU A 183 -15.91 -4.03 20.75
C GLU A 183 -15.83 -2.51 20.93
N GLU A 184 -14.66 -2.02 21.38
CA GLU A 184 -14.37 -0.59 21.53
C GLU A 184 -13.85 0.04 20.24
N TRP A 185 -13.50 -0.79 19.23
CA TRP A 185 -12.97 -0.28 17.98
C TRP A 185 -14.04 0.52 17.23
N PRO A 186 -13.65 1.63 16.57
CA PRO A 186 -14.59 2.41 15.79
C PRO A 186 -15.30 1.52 14.76
N GLN A 187 -16.58 1.29 14.96
CA GLN A 187 -17.39 0.51 14.04
C GLN A 187 -17.54 1.27 12.72
N ARG A 188 -17.11 0.67 11.61
CA ARG A 188 -17.46 1.19 10.29
C ARG A 188 -18.92 0.86 10.03
N ARG A 189 -19.81 1.83 10.14
CA ARG A 189 -21.15 1.69 9.58
C ARG A 189 -20.99 1.57 8.08
N THR A 190 -21.17 0.37 7.55
CA THR A 190 -21.41 0.18 6.12
C THR A 190 -22.75 0.84 5.82
N GLN A 191 -22.73 2.09 5.34
CA GLN A 191 -23.90 2.59 4.64
C GLN A 191 -24.09 1.66 3.45
N ALA A 192 -25.28 1.06 3.33
CA ALA A 192 -25.69 0.45 2.11
C ALA A 192 -25.61 1.54 1.03
N VAL A 193 -24.63 1.44 0.14
CA VAL A 193 -24.55 2.35 -1.00
C VAL A 193 -25.63 1.85 -1.96
N PRO A 194 -26.68 2.66 -2.24
CA PRO A 194 -27.67 2.31 -3.24
C PRO A 194 -26.95 1.97 -4.56
N GLY A 195 -27.21 0.81 -5.16
CA GLY A 195 -26.56 0.36 -6.37
C GLY A 195 -25.33 -0.54 -6.18
N LEU A 196 -24.83 -0.76 -4.96
CA LEU A 196 -23.89 -1.83 -4.64
C LEU A 196 -24.69 -3.12 -4.33
N ASP A 197 -25.51 -3.51 -5.28
CA ASP A 197 -26.34 -4.69 -5.15
C ASP A 197 -25.55 -5.99 -5.08
N ARG A 198 -26.21 -7.04 -4.59
CA ARG A 198 -25.70 -8.42 -4.55
C ARG A 198 -25.12 -8.88 -5.90
N GLU A 199 -25.56 -8.29 -7.02
CA GLU A 199 -25.08 -8.59 -8.37
C GLU A 199 -23.61 -8.21 -8.58
N ASN A 200 -23.14 -7.10 -8.00
CA ASN A 200 -21.73 -6.68 -8.07
C ASN A 200 -20.81 -7.52 -7.19
N ARG A 201 -21.36 -8.37 -6.32
CA ARG A 201 -20.62 -9.33 -5.50
C ARG A 201 -20.55 -10.73 -6.11
N ARG A 202 -21.13 -10.95 -7.30
CA ARG A 202 -21.01 -12.23 -7.99
C ARG A 202 -19.58 -12.44 -8.48
N PRO A 203 -19.10 -13.69 -8.55
CA PRO A 203 -17.84 -13.99 -9.19
C PRO A 203 -17.84 -13.45 -10.62
N PHE A 204 -16.85 -12.60 -10.92
CA PHE A 204 -16.66 -12.04 -12.25
C PHE A 204 -15.17 -12.07 -12.58
N ALA A 205 -14.82 -12.48 -13.78
CA ALA A 205 -13.46 -12.50 -14.27
C ALA A 205 -13.42 -12.32 -15.79
N VAL A 206 -12.47 -11.55 -16.28
CA VAL A 206 -12.16 -11.42 -17.70
C VAL A 206 -10.64 -11.41 -17.89
N PRO A 207 -10.11 -11.95 -19.01
CA PRO A 207 -8.71 -11.78 -19.32
C PRO A 207 -8.40 -10.30 -19.55
N HIS A 208 -7.19 -9.88 -19.17
CA HIS A 208 -6.69 -8.57 -19.50
C HIS A 208 -6.55 -8.42 -21.03
N PRO A 209 -7.06 -7.36 -21.67
CA PRO A 209 -7.07 -7.24 -23.14
C PRO A 209 -5.70 -7.41 -23.80
N HIS A 210 -4.64 -6.95 -23.15
CA HIS A 210 -3.27 -6.96 -23.68
C HIS A 210 -2.36 -8.05 -23.09
N ASP A 211 -2.83 -8.88 -22.13
CA ASP A 211 -2.10 -10.01 -21.58
C ASP A 211 -3.05 -11.06 -20.99
N PRO A 212 -3.39 -12.14 -21.72
CA PRO A 212 -4.31 -13.16 -21.23
C PRO A 212 -3.82 -13.93 -19.99
N GLY A 213 -2.55 -13.80 -19.64
CA GLY A 213 -2.01 -14.36 -18.39
C GLY A 213 -2.31 -13.51 -17.15
N VAL A 214 -2.92 -12.33 -17.31
CA VAL A 214 -3.49 -11.52 -16.25
C VAL A 214 -5.01 -11.62 -16.32
N VAL A 215 -5.66 -11.90 -15.22
CA VAL A 215 -7.12 -11.97 -15.10
C VAL A 215 -7.60 -10.85 -14.20
N LEU A 216 -8.46 -10.00 -14.74
CA LEU A 216 -9.13 -8.92 -14.01
C LEU A 216 -10.39 -9.48 -13.38
N CYS A 217 -10.49 -9.44 -12.04
CA CYS A 217 -11.58 -10.16 -11.37
C CYS A 217 -12.07 -9.48 -10.09
N THR A 218 -13.18 -9.99 -9.58
CA THR A 218 -13.73 -9.61 -8.27
C THR A 218 -13.07 -10.42 -7.15
N MET A 219 -13.19 -9.92 -5.93
CA MET A 219 -12.77 -10.63 -4.72
C MET A 219 -13.46 -12.00 -4.59
N GLU A 220 -14.74 -12.09 -4.96
CA GLU A 220 -15.51 -13.35 -4.92
C GLU A 220 -14.93 -14.40 -5.88
N TYR A 221 -14.43 -13.99 -7.05
CA TYR A 221 -13.75 -14.92 -7.97
C TYR A 221 -12.44 -15.45 -7.36
N VAL A 222 -11.66 -14.59 -6.70
CA VAL A 222 -10.39 -15.00 -6.06
C VAL A 222 -10.62 -16.09 -5.03
N ARG A 223 -11.66 -15.98 -4.20
CA ARG A 223 -12.00 -16.97 -3.16
C ARG A 223 -12.23 -18.37 -3.70
N GLY A 224 -12.78 -18.49 -4.90
CA GLY A 224 -13.07 -19.77 -5.57
C GLY A 224 -12.00 -20.25 -6.55
N SER A 225 -10.91 -19.49 -6.76
CA SER A 225 -9.94 -19.77 -7.81
C SER A 225 -8.93 -20.83 -7.36
N ALA A 226 -8.87 -21.95 -8.12
CA ALA A 226 -7.93 -23.04 -7.90
C ALA A 226 -6.69 -22.95 -8.81
N ASP A 227 -6.74 -22.15 -9.86
CA ASP A 227 -5.73 -22.08 -10.93
C ASP A 227 -4.91 -20.78 -10.93
N ALA A 228 -5.04 -19.98 -9.88
CA ALA A 228 -4.22 -18.79 -9.70
C ALA A 228 -2.75 -19.17 -9.46
N GLY A 229 -1.83 -18.57 -10.20
CA GLY A 229 -0.39 -18.65 -9.93
C GLY A 229 0.09 -17.58 -8.95
N ALA A 230 -0.60 -16.45 -8.90
CA ALA A 230 -0.40 -15.37 -7.94
C ALA A 230 -1.64 -14.44 -7.88
N VAL A 231 -1.76 -13.68 -6.80
CA VAL A 231 -2.84 -12.70 -6.59
C VAL A 231 -2.24 -11.34 -6.23
N VAL A 232 -2.70 -10.29 -6.91
CA VAL A 232 -2.45 -8.89 -6.55
C VAL A 232 -3.77 -8.27 -6.11
N SER A 233 -3.92 -8.05 -4.82
CA SER A 233 -5.14 -7.58 -4.19
C SER A 233 -5.08 -6.06 -3.94
N LEU A 234 -5.90 -5.30 -4.65
CA LEU A 234 -6.03 -3.84 -4.47
C LEU A 234 -7.06 -3.47 -3.39
N CYS A 235 -7.29 -4.38 -2.46
CA CYS A 235 -8.15 -4.20 -1.30
C CYS A 235 -7.68 -5.15 -0.19
N ARG A 236 -8.10 -4.88 1.04
CA ARG A 236 -7.77 -5.74 2.17
C ARG A 236 -8.55 -7.05 2.07
N MET A 237 -7.82 -8.15 2.29
CA MET A 237 -8.36 -9.51 2.24
C MET A 237 -8.41 -10.10 3.64
N GLY A 238 -9.44 -10.90 3.92
CA GLY A 238 -9.48 -11.77 5.09
C GLY A 238 -8.50 -12.94 4.93
N THR A 239 -8.11 -13.59 6.03
CA THR A 239 -7.19 -14.73 5.99
C THR A 239 -7.72 -15.88 5.14
N GLY A 240 -9.04 -16.14 5.19
CA GLY A 240 -9.70 -17.17 4.40
C GLY A 240 -10.10 -16.75 2.97
N ASP A 241 -9.78 -15.53 2.57
CA ASP A 241 -10.17 -15.02 1.25
C ASP A 241 -9.11 -15.25 0.17
N GLN A 242 -7.91 -15.65 0.58
CA GLN A 242 -6.82 -15.99 -0.36
C GLN A 242 -6.89 -17.47 -0.75
N PRO A 243 -6.54 -17.82 -2.00
CA PRO A 243 -6.45 -19.22 -2.42
C PRO A 243 -5.45 -19.99 -1.54
N ALA A 244 -5.91 -21.08 -0.92
CA ALA A 244 -5.13 -21.82 0.10
C ALA A 244 -3.84 -22.46 -0.43
N HIS A 245 -3.72 -22.66 -1.74
CA HIS A 245 -2.53 -23.24 -2.38
C HIS A 245 -1.41 -22.20 -2.63
N LEU A 246 -1.70 -20.90 -2.48
CA LEU A 246 -0.70 -19.86 -2.70
C LEU A 246 0.08 -19.56 -1.43
N GLY A 247 1.39 -19.41 -1.58
CA GLY A 247 2.28 -18.96 -0.52
C GLY A 247 2.19 -17.44 -0.27
N PRO A 248 2.76 -16.97 0.86
CA PRO A 248 2.74 -15.55 1.20
C PRO A 248 3.42 -14.64 0.15
N GLN A 249 4.39 -15.15 -0.61
CA GLN A 249 5.05 -14.41 -1.69
C GLN A 249 4.24 -14.34 -2.99
N ASP A 250 3.23 -15.21 -3.12
CA ASP A 250 2.35 -15.25 -4.29
C ASP A 250 1.04 -14.46 -4.06
N THR A 251 0.85 -13.90 -2.84
CA THR A 251 -0.31 -13.09 -2.44
C THR A 251 0.14 -11.71 -2.01
N VAL A 252 0.04 -10.73 -2.90
CA VAL A 252 0.47 -9.35 -2.66
C VAL A 252 -0.74 -8.48 -2.36
N GLU A 253 -0.78 -7.88 -1.17
CA GLU A 253 -1.82 -6.92 -0.79
C GLU A 253 -1.31 -5.49 -0.93
N VAL A 254 -2.05 -4.69 -1.68
CA VAL A 254 -1.75 -3.28 -1.96
C VAL A 254 -2.69 -2.39 -1.15
N TRP A 255 -2.13 -1.44 -0.41
CA TRP A 255 -2.92 -0.45 0.31
C TRP A 255 -3.39 0.65 -0.64
N LEU A 256 -4.60 0.52 -1.14
CA LEU A 256 -5.21 1.44 -2.10
C LEU A 256 -6.70 1.65 -1.79
N HIS A 257 -7.08 2.89 -1.53
CA HIS A 257 -8.47 3.27 -1.27
C HIS A 257 -9.19 3.66 -2.56
N ASP A 258 -10.46 3.28 -2.65
CA ASP A 258 -11.36 3.69 -3.73
C ASP A 258 -12.17 4.93 -3.32
N ARG A 259 -11.46 5.99 -2.98
CA ARG A 259 -12.05 7.26 -2.58
C ARG A 259 -11.10 8.40 -2.95
N PRO A 260 -11.59 9.45 -3.64
CA PRO A 260 -10.79 10.63 -3.97
C PRO A 260 -10.14 11.24 -2.74
N GLY A 261 -8.89 11.67 -2.87
CA GLY A 261 -8.10 12.30 -1.81
C GLY A 261 -7.65 11.39 -0.66
N ALA A 262 -7.98 10.08 -0.71
CA ALA A 262 -7.64 9.16 0.39
C ALA A 262 -6.25 8.54 0.27
N ASN A 263 -5.60 8.64 -0.88
CA ASN A 263 -4.31 7.98 -1.16
C ASN A 263 -3.18 9.01 -1.25
N ARG A 264 -2.41 9.14 -0.18
CA ARG A 264 -1.26 10.06 -0.16
C ARG A 264 -0.21 9.72 -1.23
N ASN A 265 0.03 8.43 -1.48
CA ASN A 265 1.07 7.94 -2.37
C ASN A 265 0.49 7.37 -3.68
N LEU A 266 -0.63 7.92 -4.18
CA LEU A 266 -1.42 7.33 -5.26
C LEU A 266 -0.60 6.91 -6.48
N HIS A 267 0.19 7.81 -7.05
CA HIS A 267 1.01 7.52 -8.23
C HIS A 267 2.02 6.38 -7.96
N PHE A 268 2.70 6.43 -6.82
CA PHE A 268 3.63 5.38 -6.41
C PHE A 268 2.94 4.02 -6.28
N VAL A 269 1.77 3.98 -5.62
CA VAL A 269 1.02 2.73 -5.41
C VAL A 269 0.56 2.12 -6.73
N LEU A 270 0.06 2.93 -7.67
CA LEU A 270 -0.36 2.45 -8.98
C LEU A 270 0.83 1.89 -9.78
N ASP A 271 1.96 2.59 -9.78
CA ASP A 271 3.17 2.16 -10.47
C ASP A 271 3.76 0.88 -9.85
N GLU A 272 3.87 0.81 -8.51
CA GLU A 272 4.35 -0.38 -7.80
C GLU A 272 3.44 -1.60 -8.01
N ALA A 273 2.12 -1.41 -7.99
CA ALA A 273 1.18 -2.50 -8.26
C ALA A 273 1.30 -3.01 -9.70
N ALA A 274 1.42 -2.12 -10.68
CA ALA A 274 1.63 -2.49 -12.08
C ALA A 274 2.98 -3.21 -12.28
N ARG A 275 4.06 -2.71 -11.68
CA ARG A 275 5.38 -3.38 -11.67
C ARG A 275 5.33 -4.75 -11.01
N MET A 276 4.54 -4.91 -9.94
CA MET A 276 4.38 -6.20 -9.29
C MET A 276 3.67 -7.21 -10.20
N VAL A 277 2.62 -6.80 -10.91
CA VAL A 277 1.99 -7.64 -11.95
C VAL A 277 3.01 -8.03 -13.01
N ALA A 278 3.80 -7.08 -13.53
CA ALA A 278 4.84 -7.35 -14.52
C ALA A 278 5.88 -8.36 -14.02
N ARG A 279 6.34 -8.22 -12.78
CA ARG A 279 7.29 -9.14 -12.15
C ARG A 279 6.75 -10.56 -12.03
N LEU A 280 5.52 -10.71 -11.54
CA LEU A 280 4.87 -12.02 -11.43
C LEU A 280 4.64 -12.65 -12.80
N ARG A 281 4.30 -11.86 -13.82
CA ARG A 281 4.21 -12.33 -15.21
C ARG A 281 5.56 -12.78 -15.78
N ALA A 282 6.62 -12.05 -15.49
CA ALA A 282 7.98 -12.43 -15.88
C ALA A 282 8.44 -13.74 -15.21
N GLU A 283 7.93 -14.06 -14.03
CA GLU A 283 8.11 -15.34 -13.33
C GLU A 283 7.23 -16.47 -13.92
N GLY A 284 6.47 -16.22 -15.00
CA GLY A 284 5.58 -17.21 -15.63
C GLY A 284 4.27 -17.44 -14.90
N ARG A 285 3.93 -16.61 -13.89
CA ARG A 285 2.70 -16.80 -13.10
C ARG A 285 1.46 -16.32 -13.86
N ARG A 286 0.36 -17.05 -13.72
CA ARG A 286 -0.99 -16.54 -14.03
C ARG A 286 -1.42 -15.66 -12.87
N VAL A 287 -1.68 -14.37 -13.13
CA VAL A 287 -1.92 -13.36 -12.11
C VAL A 287 -3.40 -12.98 -12.05
N LEU A 288 -4.01 -13.10 -10.88
CA LEU A 288 -5.30 -12.49 -10.60
C LEU A 288 -5.07 -11.07 -10.07
N LEU A 289 -5.53 -10.07 -10.82
CA LEU A 289 -5.51 -8.66 -10.40
C LEU A 289 -6.93 -8.25 -10.04
N HIS A 290 -7.16 -7.87 -8.79
CA HIS A 290 -8.50 -7.59 -8.31
C HIS A 290 -8.60 -6.46 -7.30
N CYS A 291 -9.79 -5.89 -7.20
CA CYS A 291 -10.27 -5.15 -6.03
C CYS A 291 -11.60 -5.77 -5.56
N ALA A 292 -12.40 -5.07 -4.78
CA ALA A 292 -13.67 -5.62 -4.32
C ALA A 292 -14.60 -6.00 -5.49
N ALA A 293 -14.88 -5.03 -6.37
CA ALA A 293 -15.83 -5.19 -7.48
C ALA A 293 -15.19 -5.21 -8.88
N CYS A 294 -13.87 -5.10 -9.01
CA CYS A 294 -13.16 -5.02 -10.29
C CYS A 294 -13.58 -3.84 -11.20
N GLN A 295 -14.08 -2.73 -10.65
CA GLN A 295 -14.71 -1.67 -11.46
C GLN A 295 -13.96 -0.34 -11.48
N SER A 296 -13.08 -0.07 -10.49
CA SER A 296 -12.43 1.22 -10.33
C SER A 296 -10.90 1.07 -10.17
N ARG A 297 -10.41 0.52 -9.05
CA ARG A 297 -8.96 0.36 -8.78
C ARG A 297 -8.29 -0.62 -9.74
N THR A 298 -8.95 -1.74 -10.04
CA THR A 298 -8.42 -2.76 -10.96
C THR A 298 -8.15 -2.19 -12.35
N PRO A 299 -9.08 -1.47 -13.01
CA PRO A 299 -8.83 -0.85 -14.31
C PRO A 299 -7.64 0.10 -14.33
N ALA A 300 -7.47 0.93 -13.30
CA ALA A 300 -6.38 1.90 -13.25
C ALA A 300 -5.00 1.22 -13.19
N VAL A 301 -4.85 0.20 -12.33
CA VAL A 301 -3.60 -0.59 -12.24
C VAL A 301 -3.37 -1.41 -13.51
N ALA A 302 -4.42 -2.01 -14.08
CA ALA A 302 -4.33 -2.79 -15.30
C ALA A 302 -3.91 -1.91 -16.50
N ALA A 303 -4.45 -0.70 -16.64
CA ALA A 303 -4.05 0.24 -17.68
C ALA A 303 -2.60 0.69 -17.51
N ARG A 304 -2.17 1.00 -16.29
CA ARG A 304 -0.75 1.29 -16.02
C ARG A 304 0.16 0.11 -16.35
N TYR A 305 -0.27 -1.12 -16.07
CA TYR A 305 0.47 -2.32 -16.48
C TYR A 305 0.55 -2.43 -18.00
N ALA A 306 -0.55 -2.20 -18.72
CA ALA A 306 -0.56 -2.25 -20.18
C ALA A 306 0.39 -1.20 -20.77
N SER A 307 0.36 0.04 -20.29
CA SER A 307 1.23 1.10 -20.80
C SER A 307 2.69 0.83 -20.51
N ALA A 308 3.04 0.56 -19.24
CA ALA A 308 4.42 0.40 -18.83
C ALA A 308 5.08 -0.89 -19.32
N SER A 309 4.32 -1.98 -19.54
CA SER A 309 4.88 -3.30 -19.81
C SER A 309 4.52 -3.87 -21.17
N ARG A 310 3.50 -3.32 -21.86
CA ARG A 310 3.05 -3.77 -23.17
C ARG A 310 3.12 -2.68 -24.23
N GLY A 311 3.48 -1.44 -23.86
CA GLY A 311 3.65 -0.31 -24.77
C GLY A 311 2.33 0.21 -25.36
N VAL A 312 1.21 -0.04 -24.69
CA VAL A 312 -0.11 0.43 -25.11
C VAL A 312 -0.28 1.89 -24.68
N ASP A 313 -0.91 2.72 -25.51
CA ASP A 313 -1.29 4.07 -25.10
C ASP A 313 -2.18 4.01 -23.83
N VAL A 314 -1.88 4.83 -22.84
CA VAL A 314 -2.57 4.75 -21.53
C VAL A 314 -4.04 5.13 -21.62
N VAL A 315 -4.42 6.05 -22.53
CA VAL A 315 -5.82 6.47 -22.76
C VAL A 315 -6.60 5.35 -23.41
N GLU A 316 -5.99 4.70 -24.41
CA GLU A 316 -6.56 3.53 -25.07
C GLU A 316 -6.71 2.37 -24.07
N ALA A 317 -5.67 2.05 -23.31
CA ALA A 317 -5.70 1.01 -22.28
C ALA A 317 -6.79 1.26 -21.22
N LEU A 318 -6.94 2.50 -20.74
CA LEU A 318 -8.01 2.86 -19.80
C LEU A 318 -9.39 2.62 -20.40
N ARG A 319 -9.63 3.07 -21.64
CA ARG A 319 -10.92 2.91 -22.33
C ARG A 319 -11.29 1.44 -22.52
N GLU A 320 -10.37 0.65 -23.05
CA GLU A 320 -10.60 -0.78 -23.32
C GLU A 320 -10.81 -1.58 -22.03
N ILE A 321 -9.97 -1.35 -21.01
CA ILE A 321 -10.05 -2.11 -19.77
C ILE A 321 -11.30 -1.73 -18.97
N ILE A 322 -11.64 -0.44 -18.86
CA ILE A 322 -12.89 -0.02 -18.20
C ILE A 322 -14.10 -0.64 -18.89
N SER A 323 -14.11 -0.67 -20.24
CA SER A 323 -15.18 -1.33 -21.01
C SER A 323 -15.21 -2.84 -20.76
N ALA A 324 -14.06 -3.52 -20.74
CA ALA A 324 -13.98 -4.97 -20.54
C ALA A 324 -14.48 -5.42 -19.16
N VAL A 325 -14.27 -4.63 -18.12
CA VAL A 325 -14.70 -4.97 -16.75
C VAL A 325 -16.08 -4.38 -16.39
N ALA A 326 -16.77 -3.72 -17.32
CA ALA A 326 -17.96 -2.90 -17.01
C ALA A 326 -17.67 -1.98 -15.81
N GLY A 327 -16.58 -1.21 -15.93
CA GLY A 327 -16.09 -0.31 -14.89
C GLY A 327 -16.85 1.03 -14.85
N HIS A 328 -16.50 1.85 -13.88
CA HIS A 328 -17.03 3.20 -13.71
C HIS A 328 -15.92 4.22 -13.40
N LEU A 329 -16.24 5.50 -13.51
CA LEU A 329 -15.34 6.61 -13.25
C LEU A 329 -15.76 7.46 -12.03
N ASP A 330 -16.37 6.83 -11.03
CA ASP A 330 -16.80 7.52 -9.80
C ASP A 330 -15.63 8.06 -8.97
N ASN A 331 -14.46 7.42 -9.13
CA ASN A 331 -13.20 7.93 -8.64
C ASN A 331 -12.25 8.26 -9.81
N PRO A 332 -12.42 9.42 -10.45
CA PRO A 332 -11.63 9.81 -11.63
C PRO A 332 -10.14 10.05 -11.30
N GLU A 333 -9.79 10.22 -10.03
CA GLU A 333 -8.41 10.41 -9.57
C GLU A 333 -7.52 9.21 -9.93
N LEU A 334 -8.07 8.00 -9.89
CA LEU A 334 -7.35 6.79 -10.26
C LEU A 334 -6.91 6.78 -11.74
N SER A 335 -7.84 7.13 -12.64
CA SER A 335 -7.53 7.23 -14.07
C SER A 335 -6.58 8.38 -14.40
N ARG A 336 -6.77 9.54 -13.74
CA ARG A 336 -5.83 10.68 -13.86
C ARG A 336 -4.43 10.31 -13.41
N ALA A 337 -4.30 9.63 -12.28
CA ALA A 337 -3.01 9.24 -11.76
C ALA A 337 -2.33 8.18 -12.65
N ALA A 338 -3.08 7.23 -13.22
CA ALA A 338 -2.55 6.28 -14.17
C ALA A 338 -2.02 6.98 -15.44
N ALA A 339 -2.76 7.94 -15.99
CA ALA A 339 -2.34 8.73 -17.14
C ALA A 339 -1.13 9.61 -16.85
N ALA A 340 -1.08 10.25 -15.69
CA ALA A 340 0.03 11.10 -15.28
C ALA A 340 1.37 10.34 -15.16
N LEU A 341 1.34 9.04 -14.89
CA LEU A 341 2.53 8.18 -14.89
C LEU A 341 3.16 8.00 -16.29
N ASP A 342 2.39 8.26 -17.35
CA ASP A 342 2.87 8.28 -18.73
C ASP A 342 3.00 9.72 -19.27
N GLY A 343 2.92 10.74 -18.39
CA GLY A 343 3.03 12.15 -18.75
C GLY A 343 1.79 12.73 -19.44
N VAL A 344 0.65 12.02 -19.38
CA VAL A 344 -0.60 12.44 -19.98
C VAL A 344 -1.46 13.17 -18.94
N ASP A 345 -1.87 14.40 -19.28
CA ASP A 345 -2.85 15.14 -18.48
C ASP A 345 -4.28 14.73 -18.88
N LEU A 346 -4.95 14.05 -17.99
CA LEU A 346 -6.33 13.58 -18.18
C LEU A 346 -7.30 14.42 -17.32
N ALA A 347 -7.51 15.67 -17.69
CA ALA A 347 -8.29 16.64 -16.89
C ALA A 347 -9.72 16.16 -16.63
N ASP A 348 -10.42 15.68 -17.68
CA ASP A 348 -11.74 15.06 -17.58
C ASP A 348 -11.72 13.64 -18.13
N PRO A 349 -11.51 12.61 -17.29
CA PRO A 349 -11.48 11.23 -17.73
C PRO A 349 -12.77 10.79 -18.44
N ARG A 350 -13.94 11.27 -18.01
CA ARG A 350 -15.22 10.85 -18.63
C ARG A 350 -15.33 11.39 -20.05
N ALA A 351 -15.07 12.66 -20.26
CA ALA A 351 -15.15 13.27 -21.58
C ALA A 351 -14.11 12.71 -22.56
N VAL A 352 -12.90 12.41 -22.08
CA VAL A 352 -11.82 11.89 -22.94
C VAL A 352 -11.98 10.40 -23.25
N LEU A 353 -12.29 9.59 -22.23
CA LEU A 353 -12.38 8.15 -22.40
C LEU A 353 -13.70 7.73 -23.08
N PHE A 354 -14.80 8.41 -22.80
CA PHE A 354 -16.14 8.05 -23.26
C PHE A 354 -16.93 9.28 -23.70
N PRO A 355 -16.52 9.92 -24.83
CA PRO A 355 -17.17 11.14 -25.32
C PRO A 355 -18.63 10.92 -25.72
N ASP A 356 -18.97 9.70 -26.17
CA ASP A 356 -20.34 9.31 -26.54
C ASP A 356 -21.14 8.75 -25.33
N GLY A 357 -20.61 8.85 -24.12
CA GLY A 357 -21.22 8.32 -22.90
C GLY A 357 -20.60 7.00 -22.45
N MET A 358 -20.75 6.71 -21.15
CA MET A 358 -20.29 5.44 -20.58
C MET A 358 -21.01 4.25 -21.23
N PRO A 359 -20.29 3.14 -21.52
CA PRO A 359 -20.93 1.93 -22.00
C PRO A 359 -21.92 1.39 -20.98
N GLU A 360 -23.01 0.73 -21.44
CA GLU A 360 -23.94 0.07 -20.52
C GLU A 360 -23.22 -0.96 -19.68
N LEU A 361 -23.39 -0.84 -18.35
CA LEU A 361 -22.66 -1.63 -17.35
C LEU A 361 -23.34 -2.98 -17.09
N THR A 362 -23.70 -3.72 -18.11
CA THR A 362 -24.24 -5.08 -17.96
C THR A 362 -23.12 -6.10 -17.82
N ARG A 363 -22.94 -6.63 -16.63
CA ARG A 363 -22.06 -7.78 -16.37
C ARG A 363 -22.82 -9.07 -16.65
N THR A 364 -22.57 -9.67 -17.80
CA THR A 364 -22.99 -11.05 -18.03
C THR A 364 -22.03 -11.96 -17.26
N PRO A 365 -22.50 -12.84 -16.36
CA PRO A 365 -21.64 -13.84 -15.73
C PRO A 365 -21.02 -14.69 -16.85
N ARG A 366 -19.72 -14.56 -17.05
CA ARG A 366 -18.97 -15.51 -17.87
C ARG A 366 -18.47 -16.60 -16.92
N ILE A 367 -19.14 -17.73 -16.97
CA ILE A 367 -18.75 -18.99 -16.33
C ILE A 367 -17.59 -19.60 -17.09
#